data_6be310a92bdfc5ce1a4bb6718c3688dd
#
_entry.id   6be310a92bdfc5ce1a4bb6718c3688dd
#
_cell.length_a   1.000
_cell.length_b   1.000
_cell.length_c   1.000
_cell.angle_alpha   90.00
_cell.angle_beta   90.00
_cell.angle_gamma   90.00
#
_symmetry.space_group_name_H-M   'P 1'
#
loop_
_entity.id
_entity.type
_entity.pdbx_description
1 polymer ?
#
loop_
_entity_poly.entity_id
_entity_poly.type
_entity_poly.pdbx_seq_one_letter_code
_entity_poly.pdbx_strand_id
1 'polypeptide(L)'
;MAADLTFNTPSGQTIARELLIAYLNTGTVAAPVWSPLGKRVEDSSTELDWESEITRDILGSTYGTLKKPKITQTFEPCDLDGADAAQVKIWNLAVKDQDAQALAAQDMLIVHFYAGESTTPFAERYASCMIEVTGLGGEGGGNVGMPISITYGGTRTTGTASRNAETGAVTFTAS
;
A
#
# COMPACT_ATOMS: atom_id res chain seq x y z
N MET A 1 -10.04 -24.66 5.53
CA MET A 1 -8.84 -23.80 5.61
C MET A 1 -8.52 -23.37 4.20
N ALA A 2 -8.25 -22.10 3.96
CA ALA A 2 -7.74 -21.67 2.66
C ALA A 2 -6.37 -22.34 2.44
N ALA A 3 -6.07 -22.76 1.22
CA ALA A 3 -4.77 -23.32 0.89
C ALA A 3 -3.69 -22.24 1.09
N ASP A 4 -2.51 -22.67 1.52
CA ASP A 4 -1.36 -21.77 1.64
C ASP A 4 -0.99 -21.22 0.27
N LEU A 5 -0.70 -19.92 0.21
CA LEU A 5 -0.21 -19.28 -1.00
C LEU A 5 1.25 -19.66 -1.24
N THR A 6 1.58 -19.92 -2.47
CA THR A 6 2.97 -20.14 -2.91
C THR A 6 3.46 -18.95 -3.71
N PHE A 7 4.78 -18.75 -3.74
CA PHE A 7 5.38 -17.74 -4.60
C PHE A 7 5.57 -18.29 -6.01
N ASN A 8 5.28 -17.48 -7.01
CA ASN A 8 5.42 -17.83 -8.42
C ASN A 8 6.83 -17.55 -8.98
N THR A 9 7.72 -17.00 -8.16
CA THR A 9 9.13 -16.81 -8.51
C THR A 9 9.87 -18.15 -8.45
N PRO A 10 10.69 -18.49 -9.45
CA PRO A 10 11.46 -19.73 -9.45
C PRO A 10 12.38 -19.88 -8.24
N SER A 11 12.57 -21.12 -7.79
CA SER A 11 13.46 -21.43 -6.66
C SER A 11 14.89 -20.94 -6.92
N GLY A 12 15.48 -20.32 -5.91
CA GLY A 12 16.83 -19.76 -5.98
C GLY A 12 16.92 -18.34 -6.56
N GLN A 13 15.79 -17.76 -6.94
CA GLN A 13 15.73 -16.35 -7.37
C GLN A 13 15.13 -15.46 -6.29
N THR A 14 15.67 -14.24 -6.16
CA THR A 14 15.11 -13.21 -5.28
C THR A 14 13.90 -12.56 -5.95
N ILE A 15 12.94 -12.15 -5.13
CA ILE A 15 11.73 -11.44 -5.59
C ILE A 15 12.08 -9.99 -5.87
N ALA A 16 11.79 -9.50 -7.07
CA ALA A 16 12.02 -8.11 -7.45
C ALA A 16 11.07 -7.17 -6.71
N ARG A 17 11.57 -5.99 -6.30
CA ARG A 17 10.80 -4.99 -5.55
C ARG A 17 9.56 -4.49 -6.32
N GLU A 18 9.65 -4.40 -7.63
CA GLU A 18 8.59 -3.98 -8.55
C GLU A 18 7.38 -4.93 -8.59
N LEU A 19 7.49 -6.10 -7.97
CA LEU A 19 6.38 -7.07 -7.85
C LEU A 19 5.49 -6.83 -6.62
N LEU A 20 5.80 -5.82 -5.80
CA LEU A 20 4.97 -5.39 -4.68
C LEU A 20 4.53 -3.95 -4.92
N ILE A 21 3.28 -3.76 -5.32
CA ILE A 21 2.77 -2.45 -5.73
C ILE A 21 1.54 -2.08 -4.90
N ALA A 22 1.56 -0.85 -4.37
CA ALA A 22 0.41 -0.23 -3.75
C ALA A 22 -0.35 0.63 -4.78
N TYR A 23 -1.67 0.56 -4.73
CA TYR A 23 -2.58 1.31 -5.60
C TYR A 23 -3.53 2.14 -4.77
N LEU A 24 -3.77 3.36 -5.21
CA LEU A 24 -4.82 4.23 -4.66
C LEU A 24 -6.06 4.16 -5.56
N ASN A 25 -7.23 4.06 -4.96
CA ASN A 25 -8.48 4.20 -5.70
C ASN A 25 -8.68 5.67 -6.10
N THR A 26 -8.51 5.99 -7.36
CA THR A 26 -8.77 7.33 -7.93
C THR A 26 -10.19 7.48 -8.50
N GLY A 27 -10.94 6.39 -8.54
CA GLY A 27 -12.37 6.37 -8.89
C GLY A 27 -13.27 6.51 -7.66
N THR A 28 -14.42 5.87 -7.71
CA THR A 28 -15.37 5.80 -6.59
C THR A 28 -15.30 4.43 -5.90
N VAL A 29 -15.93 4.30 -4.74
CA VAL A 29 -16.01 3.00 -4.02
C VAL A 29 -16.78 1.95 -4.85
N ALA A 30 -17.82 2.39 -5.59
CA ALA A 30 -18.66 1.52 -6.43
C ALA A 30 -18.00 1.18 -7.78
N ALA A 31 -17.14 2.07 -8.28
CA ALA A 31 -16.40 1.89 -9.53
C ALA A 31 -14.92 2.28 -9.30
N PRO A 32 -14.15 1.40 -8.65
CA PRO A 32 -12.76 1.70 -8.29
C PRO A 32 -11.86 1.75 -9.53
N VAL A 33 -11.00 2.74 -9.57
CA VAL A 33 -9.91 2.87 -10.54
C VAL A 33 -8.60 2.83 -9.77
N TRP A 34 -7.87 1.74 -9.92
CA TRP A 34 -6.64 1.50 -9.17
C TRP A 34 -5.44 2.15 -9.87
N SER A 35 -4.97 3.25 -9.32
CA SER A 35 -3.79 3.97 -9.82
C SER A 35 -2.56 3.63 -8.98
N PRO A 36 -1.45 3.16 -9.58
CA PRO A 36 -0.28 2.75 -8.84
C PRO A 36 0.38 3.94 -8.15
N LEU A 37 0.87 3.73 -6.93
CA LEU A 37 1.79 4.61 -6.23
C LEU A 37 3.22 4.09 -6.41
N GLY A 38 4.16 4.98 -6.66
CA GLY A 38 5.57 4.61 -6.79
C GLY A 38 6.27 5.20 -8.02
N LYS A 39 5.56 5.91 -8.88
CA LYS A 39 6.19 6.63 -9.97
C LYS A 39 7.07 7.75 -9.42
N ARG A 40 8.34 7.78 -9.84
CA ARG A 40 9.38 8.69 -9.32
C ARG A 40 9.59 8.59 -7.80
N VAL A 41 9.40 7.40 -7.26
CA VAL A 41 9.72 7.04 -5.88
C VAL A 41 10.87 6.05 -5.90
N GLU A 42 11.95 6.37 -5.20
CA GLU A 42 13.14 5.52 -5.16
C GLU A 42 13.05 4.46 -4.07
N ASP A 43 12.46 4.80 -2.93
CA ASP A 43 12.31 3.89 -1.81
C ASP A 43 10.89 3.93 -1.23
N SER A 44 10.38 2.75 -0.96
CA SER A 44 9.11 2.56 -0.26
C SER A 44 9.13 1.21 0.45
N SER A 45 9.07 1.26 1.76
CA SER A 45 9.00 0.08 2.61
C SER A 45 7.69 0.06 3.40
N THR A 46 7.20 -1.15 3.64
CA THR A 46 6.02 -1.39 4.48
C THR A 46 6.49 -1.92 5.81
N GLU A 47 6.11 -1.24 6.89
CA GLU A 47 6.38 -1.65 8.26
C GLU A 47 5.16 -2.34 8.85
N LEU A 48 5.40 -3.43 9.59
CA LEU A 48 4.39 -4.20 10.29
C LEU A 48 4.70 -4.17 11.80
N ASP A 49 3.94 -3.36 12.53
CA ASP A 49 4.07 -3.28 13.99
C ASP A 49 3.05 -4.22 14.65
N TRP A 50 3.55 -5.33 15.18
CA TRP A 50 2.76 -6.40 15.80
C TRP A 50 2.39 -6.13 17.27
N GLU A 51 2.82 -5.01 17.86
CA GLU A 51 2.60 -4.67 19.26
C GLU A 51 2.80 -5.89 20.19
N SER A 52 4.00 -6.47 20.14
CA SER A 52 4.34 -7.65 20.95
C SER A 52 4.41 -7.31 22.44
N GLU A 53 3.77 -8.13 23.27
CA GLU A 53 3.81 -8.01 24.71
C GLU A 53 4.35 -9.31 25.33
N ILE A 54 5.30 -9.20 26.23
CA ILE A 54 5.87 -10.32 26.97
C ILE A 54 5.57 -10.13 28.45
N THR A 55 4.87 -11.09 29.04
CA THR A 55 4.60 -11.14 30.47
C THR A 55 5.28 -12.34 31.11
N ARG A 56 5.69 -12.19 32.36
CA ARG A 56 6.31 -13.25 33.15
C ARG A 56 5.47 -13.49 34.39
N ASP A 57 5.14 -14.77 34.66
CA ASP A 57 4.44 -15.14 35.87
C ASP A 57 5.38 -15.29 37.06
N ILE A 58 4.80 -15.45 38.25
CA ILE A 58 5.56 -15.63 39.51
C ILE A 58 6.32 -16.97 39.57
N LEU A 59 6.03 -17.91 38.69
CA LEU A 59 6.71 -19.20 38.58
C LEU A 59 7.90 -19.12 37.59
N GLY A 60 8.13 -17.97 37.01
CA GLY A 60 9.22 -17.72 36.06
C GLY A 60 8.90 -18.08 34.60
N SER A 61 7.68 -18.50 34.30
CA SER A 61 7.27 -18.80 32.93
C SER A 61 7.01 -17.50 32.15
N THR A 62 7.39 -17.49 30.88
CA THR A 62 7.24 -16.34 30.01
C THR A 62 6.16 -16.60 28.97
N TYR A 63 5.22 -15.64 28.82
CA TYR A 63 4.14 -15.68 27.85
C TYR A 63 4.27 -14.51 26.90
N GLY A 64 4.22 -14.79 25.59
CA GLY A 64 4.19 -13.76 24.55
C GLY A 64 2.83 -13.67 23.89
N THR A 65 2.35 -12.47 23.67
CA THR A 65 1.14 -12.19 22.87
C THR A 65 1.47 -11.24 21.72
N LEU A 66 0.84 -11.45 20.57
CA LEU A 66 0.94 -10.58 19.41
C LEU A 66 -0.46 -10.09 19.04
N LYS A 67 -0.60 -8.82 18.73
CA LYS A 67 -1.81 -8.25 18.14
C LYS A 67 -1.72 -8.24 16.63
N LYS A 68 -2.84 -7.97 15.95
CA LYS A 68 -2.81 -7.73 14.50
C LYS A 68 -1.92 -6.53 14.21
N PRO A 69 -1.06 -6.59 13.18
CA PRO A 69 -0.10 -5.54 12.95
C PRO A 69 -0.77 -4.23 12.50
N LYS A 70 -0.26 -3.13 13.02
CA LYS A 70 -0.44 -1.83 12.41
C LYS A 70 0.50 -1.75 11.20
N ILE A 71 -0.05 -1.43 10.05
CA ILE A 71 0.71 -1.42 8.79
C ILE A 71 0.88 0.03 8.35
N THR A 72 2.12 0.45 8.16
CA THR A 72 2.48 1.77 7.63
C THR A 72 3.38 1.62 6.43
N GLN A 73 3.29 2.53 5.48
CA GLN A 73 4.15 2.57 4.30
C GLN A 73 4.53 4.00 3.98
N THR A 74 5.81 4.23 3.73
CA THR A 74 6.35 5.52 3.31
C THR A 74 6.78 5.49 1.86
N PHE A 75 6.74 6.65 1.20
CA PHE A 75 7.18 6.85 -0.18
C PHE A 75 8.10 8.09 -0.19
N GLU A 76 9.41 7.85 -0.27
CA GLU A 76 10.45 8.89 -0.21
C GLU A 76 11.66 8.54 -1.09
N PRO A 77 12.22 9.50 -1.81
CA PRO A 77 11.58 10.73 -2.24
C PRO A 77 10.40 10.42 -3.16
N CYS A 78 9.42 11.30 -3.23
CA CYS A 78 8.29 11.20 -4.13
C CYS A 78 8.19 12.49 -4.95
N ASP A 79 8.84 12.52 -6.10
CA ASP A 79 8.78 13.66 -6.99
C ASP A 79 7.43 13.73 -7.70
N LEU A 80 6.83 14.92 -7.74
CA LEU A 80 5.54 15.12 -8.38
C LEU A 80 5.62 14.94 -9.89
N ASP A 81 4.67 14.14 -10.40
CA ASP A 81 4.43 13.94 -11.82
C ASP A 81 3.00 14.33 -12.17
N GLY A 82 2.81 15.34 -13.01
CA GLY A 82 1.49 15.87 -13.36
C GLY A 82 0.57 14.89 -14.12
N ALA A 83 1.12 13.78 -14.61
CA ALA A 83 0.34 12.72 -15.25
C ALA A 83 0.01 11.54 -14.31
N ASP A 84 0.47 11.58 -13.06
CA ASP A 84 0.18 10.55 -12.06
C ASP A 84 -1.13 10.84 -11.34
N ALA A 85 -2.17 10.07 -11.66
CA ALA A 85 -3.52 10.28 -11.11
C ALA A 85 -3.57 10.11 -9.58
N ALA A 86 -2.77 9.22 -9.00
CA ALA A 86 -2.71 9.01 -7.56
C ALA A 86 -2.08 10.21 -6.85
N GLN A 87 -0.94 10.70 -7.34
CA GLN A 87 -0.28 11.88 -6.79
C GLN A 87 -1.15 13.13 -6.92
N VAL A 88 -1.79 13.33 -8.07
CA VAL A 88 -2.70 14.46 -8.31
C VAL A 88 -3.88 14.43 -7.35
N LYS A 89 -4.48 13.26 -7.11
CA LYS A 89 -5.56 13.12 -6.14
C LYS A 89 -5.10 13.49 -4.72
N ILE A 90 -3.96 12.93 -4.28
CA ILE A 90 -3.41 13.22 -2.94
C ILE A 90 -3.08 14.71 -2.79
N TRP A 91 -2.46 15.32 -3.80
CA TRP A 91 -2.13 16.74 -3.79
C TRP A 91 -3.39 17.62 -3.67
N ASN A 92 -4.45 17.31 -4.43
CA ASN A 92 -5.70 18.05 -4.33
C ASN A 92 -6.31 17.96 -2.92
N LEU A 93 -6.35 16.78 -2.33
CA LEU A 93 -6.90 16.59 -0.99
C LEU A 93 -6.03 17.23 0.10
N ALA A 94 -4.71 17.09 0.00
CA ALA A 94 -3.80 17.55 1.05
C ALA A 94 -3.44 19.03 0.95
N VAL A 95 -3.18 19.55 -0.24
CA VAL A 95 -2.63 20.89 -0.45
C VAL A 95 -3.72 21.88 -0.84
N LYS A 96 -4.54 21.53 -1.84
CA LYS A 96 -5.58 22.45 -2.32
C LYS A 96 -6.77 22.54 -1.36
N ASP A 97 -7.34 21.40 -0.98
CA ASP A 97 -8.60 21.34 -0.23
C ASP A 97 -8.39 21.21 1.27
N GLN A 98 -7.22 20.72 1.72
CA GLN A 98 -6.86 20.42 3.11
C GLN A 98 -7.93 19.56 3.81
N ASP A 99 -8.48 18.58 3.07
CA ASP A 99 -9.56 17.73 3.55
C ASP A 99 -9.02 16.53 4.33
N ALA A 100 -8.85 16.74 5.65
CA ALA A 100 -8.35 15.72 6.56
C ALA A 100 -9.29 14.51 6.67
N GLN A 101 -10.61 14.68 6.50
CA GLN A 101 -11.57 13.56 6.56
C GLN A 101 -11.44 12.67 5.33
N ALA A 102 -11.32 13.25 4.15
CA ALA A 102 -11.11 12.50 2.93
C ALA A 102 -9.75 11.78 2.95
N LEU A 103 -8.67 12.44 3.42
CA LEU A 103 -7.35 11.81 3.57
C LEU A 103 -7.34 10.64 4.55
N ALA A 104 -8.20 10.65 5.57
CA ALA A 104 -8.34 9.55 6.54
C ALA A 104 -9.27 8.42 6.09
N ALA A 105 -9.87 8.52 4.91
CA ALA A 105 -10.86 7.56 4.39
C ALA A 105 -10.51 7.07 2.98
N GLN A 106 -9.22 6.90 2.68
CA GLN A 106 -8.80 6.45 1.36
C GLN A 106 -8.89 4.93 1.21
N ASP A 107 -9.23 4.50 0.01
CA ASP A 107 -9.36 3.10 -0.38
C ASP A 107 -8.07 2.68 -1.12
N MET A 108 -7.38 1.68 -0.57
CA MET A 108 -6.07 1.24 -1.05
C MET A 108 -6.08 -0.23 -1.38
N LEU A 109 -5.27 -0.61 -2.37
CA LEU A 109 -5.05 -1.98 -2.77
C LEU A 109 -3.54 -2.27 -2.79
N ILE A 110 -3.11 -3.35 -2.16
CA ILE A 110 -1.74 -3.86 -2.26
C ILE A 110 -1.78 -5.13 -3.10
N VAL A 111 -0.98 -5.20 -4.14
CA VAL A 111 -0.88 -6.39 -5.00
C VAL A 111 0.51 -7.01 -4.87
N HIS A 112 0.52 -8.29 -4.54
CA HIS A 112 1.71 -9.14 -4.41
C HIS A 112 1.86 -9.96 -5.69
N PHE A 113 2.39 -9.38 -6.76
CA PHE A 113 2.53 -10.05 -8.06
C PHE A 113 3.40 -11.32 -8.03
N TYR A 114 4.16 -11.50 -6.95
CA TYR A 114 4.99 -12.68 -6.70
C TYR A 114 4.26 -13.80 -5.95
N ALA A 115 3.06 -13.56 -5.43
CA ALA A 115 2.32 -14.52 -4.60
C ALA A 115 1.05 -15.00 -5.30
N GLY A 116 0.82 -16.29 -5.32
CA GLY A 116 -0.27 -16.93 -6.04
C GLY A 116 0.04 -17.16 -7.51
N GLU A 117 -0.98 -17.27 -8.34
CA GLU A 117 -0.83 -17.44 -9.78
C GLU A 117 -0.40 -16.14 -10.46
N SER A 118 0.45 -16.22 -11.47
CA SER A 118 0.97 -15.03 -12.17
C SER A 118 -0.11 -14.17 -12.84
N THR A 119 -1.24 -14.77 -13.23
CA THR A 119 -2.38 -14.10 -13.85
C THR A 119 -3.39 -13.56 -12.85
N THR A 120 -3.41 -14.14 -11.63
CA THR A 120 -4.31 -13.80 -10.54
C THR A 120 -3.55 -13.72 -9.22
N PRO A 121 -2.58 -12.81 -9.09
CA PRO A 121 -1.77 -12.65 -7.89
C PRO A 121 -2.62 -12.29 -6.68
N PHE A 122 -2.11 -12.62 -5.51
CA PHE A 122 -2.71 -12.25 -4.24
C PHE A 122 -2.78 -10.73 -4.06
N ALA A 123 -3.90 -10.26 -3.57
CA ALA A 123 -4.12 -8.85 -3.32
C ALA A 123 -4.90 -8.60 -2.02
N GLU A 124 -4.65 -7.43 -1.44
CA GLU A 124 -5.26 -6.98 -0.19
C GLU A 124 -5.85 -5.58 -0.39
N ARG A 125 -7.15 -5.42 -0.11
CA ARG A 125 -7.83 -4.13 -0.13
C ARG A 125 -8.07 -3.65 1.29
N TYR A 126 -7.77 -2.39 1.54
CA TYR A 126 -8.00 -1.68 2.79
C TYR A 126 -8.94 -0.50 2.55
N ALA A 127 -10.13 -0.55 3.15
CA ALA A 127 -11.23 0.37 2.84
C ALA A 127 -11.14 1.74 3.52
N SER A 128 -10.24 1.93 4.48
CA SER A 128 -10.09 3.20 5.21
C SER A 128 -8.64 3.40 5.62
N CYS A 129 -7.84 3.89 4.71
CA CYS A 129 -6.45 4.23 4.93
C CYS A 129 -6.29 5.72 5.21
N MET A 130 -5.35 6.07 6.07
CA MET A 130 -4.95 7.46 6.29
C MET A 130 -3.72 7.76 5.43
N ILE A 131 -3.80 8.85 4.67
CA ILE A 131 -2.69 9.36 3.86
C ILE A 131 -2.26 10.69 4.43
N GLU A 132 -0.99 10.80 4.78
CA GLU A 132 -0.35 12.00 5.28
C GLU A 132 0.68 12.49 4.27
N VAL A 133 0.60 13.75 3.89
CA VAL A 133 1.66 14.44 3.14
C VAL A 133 2.57 15.12 4.15
N THR A 134 3.81 14.66 4.24
CA THR A 134 4.75 15.10 5.28
C THR A 134 5.59 16.31 4.87
N GLY A 135 5.55 16.68 3.60
CA GLY A 135 6.28 17.82 3.08
C GLY A 135 5.90 18.17 1.65
N LEU A 136 6.28 19.35 1.22
CA LEU A 136 6.14 19.80 -0.17
C LEU A 136 7.28 20.76 -0.48
N GLY A 137 8.03 20.50 -1.52
CA GLY A 137 9.13 21.34 -1.94
C GLY A 137 10.32 20.56 -2.50
N GLY A 138 11.47 21.17 -2.50
CA GLY A 138 12.71 20.58 -2.99
C GLY A 138 13.83 21.59 -3.04
N GLU A 139 14.99 21.17 -3.52
CA GLU A 139 16.16 22.04 -3.68
C GLU A 139 16.03 22.94 -4.92
N GLY A 140 16.71 24.07 -4.91
CA GLY A 140 16.79 24.96 -6.07
C GLY A 140 17.38 24.26 -7.28
N GLY A 141 16.66 24.26 -8.41
CA GLY A 141 17.05 23.55 -9.64
C GLY A 141 16.65 22.07 -9.66
N GLY A 142 16.09 21.54 -8.58
CA GLY A 142 15.55 20.18 -8.47
C GLY A 142 14.05 20.10 -8.80
N ASN A 143 13.45 19.01 -8.35
CA ASN A 143 12.01 18.74 -8.52
C ASN A 143 11.21 19.15 -7.28
N VAL A 144 9.90 19.26 -7.43
CA VAL A 144 8.99 19.37 -6.29
C VAL A 144 8.69 17.97 -5.77
N GLY A 145 9.15 17.66 -4.56
CA GLY A 145 8.87 16.43 -3.86
C GLY A 145 7.65 16.56 -2.94
N MET A 146 6.90 15.48 -2.81
CA MET A 146 5.76 15.34 -1.91
C MET A 146 5.85 13.99 -1.18
N PRO A 147 6.68 13.88 -0.14
CA PRO A 147 6.76 12.65 0.65
C PRO A 147 5.41 12.28 1.25
N ILE A 148 5.07 10.99 1.17
CA ILE A 148 3.77 10.45 1.58
C ILE A 148 4.00 9.37 2.61
N SER A 149 3.21 9.38 3.68
CA SER A 149 3.07 8.30 4.64
C SER A 149 1.65 7.76 4.63
N ILE A 150 1.50 6.45 4.56
CA ILE A 150 0.20 5.78 4.54
C ILE A 150 0.09 4.86 5.74
N THR A 151 -0.99 5.00 6.51
CA THR A 151 -1.38 4.02 7.51
C THR A 151 -2.58 3.23 6.98
N TYR A 152 -2.40 1.93 6.80
CA TYR A 152 -3.45 1.04 6.33
C TYR A 152 -4.43 0.72 7.45
N GLY A 153 -5.72 0.90 7.18
CA GLY A 153 -6.75 0.74 8.19
C GLY A 153 -8.11 0.33 7.61
N GLY A 154 -9.10 0.29 8.47
CA GLY A 154 -10.44 -0.16 8.14
C GLY A 154 -10.53 -1.68 7.95
N THR A 155 -11.48 -2.10 7.13
CA THR A 155 -11.68 -3.52 6.83
C THR A 155 -10.65 -3.98 5.79
N ARG A 156 -9.84 -4.96 6.17
CA ARG A 156 -8.97 -5.68 5.23
C ARG A 156 -9.75 -6.77 4.53
N THR A 157 -9.79 -6.73 3.22
CA THR A 157 -10.38 -7.77 2.37
C THR A 157 -9.28 -8.39 1.52
N THR A 158 -9.14 -9.71 1.60
CA THR A 158 -8.21 -10.47 0.76
C THR A 158 -8.88 -10.94 -0.52
N GLY A 159 -8.10 -11.17 -1.53
CA GLY A 159 -8.59 -11.62 -2.83
C GLY A 159 -7.46 -11.75 -3.84
N THR A 160 -7.82 -11.63 -5.10
CA THR A 160 -6.89 -11.66 -6.21
C THR A 160 -7.00 -10.38 -7.03
N ALA A 161 -5.92 -10.03 -7.70
CA ALA A 161 -5.91 -8.97 -8.69
C ALA A 161 -5.68 -9.54 -10.08
N SER A 162 -6.16 -8.85 -11.10
CA SER A 162 -5.76 -9.11 -12.48
C SER A 162 -5.33 -7.81 -13.13
N ARG A 163 -4.29 -7.89 -13.97
CA ARG A 163 -3.76 -6.73 -14.69
C ARG A 163 -4.01 -6.89 -16.18
N ASN A 164 -4.66 -5.93 -16.77
CA ASN A 164 -4.83 -5.89 -18.23
C ASN A 164 -3.46 -5.62 -18.89
N ALA A 165 -3.06 -6.49 -19.81
CA ALA A 165 -1.73 -6.42 -20.44
C ALA A 165 -1.58 -5.20 -21.38
N GLU A 166 -2.68 -4.71 -21.97
CA GLU A 166 -2.65 -3.60 -22.92
C GLU A 166 -2.73 -2.25 -22.21
N THR A 167 -3.62 -2.12 -21.23
CA THR A 167 -3.89 -0.84 -20.55
C THR A 167 -3.15 -0.69 -19.22
N GLY A 168 -2.66 -1.77 -18.65
CA GLY A 168 -2.08 -1.81 -17.31
C GLY A 168 -3.10 -1.66 -16.18
N ALA A 169 -4.39 -1.55 -16.50
CA ALA A 169 -5.46 -1.41 -15.52
C ALA A 169 -5.54 -2.65 -14.62
N VAL A 170 -5.74 -2.41 -13.34
CA VAL A 170 -5.84 -3.47 -12.32
C VAL A 170 -7.30 -3.57 -11.86
N THR A 171 -7.77 -4.81 -11.72
CA THR A 171 -9.07 -5.12 -11.12
C THR A 171 -8.86 -6.03 -9.91
N PHE A 172 -9.67 -5.84 -8.87
CA PHE A 172 -9.63 -6.64 -7.65
C PHE A 172 -10.90 -7.49 -7.55
N THR A 173 -10.72 -8.75 -7.18
CA THR A 173 -11.81 -9.69 -6.91
C THR A 173 -11.63 -10.24 -5.50
N ALA A 174 -12.59 -9.97 -4.62
CA ALA A 174 -12.59 -10.49 -3.26
C ALA A 174 -12.76 -12.01 -3.24
N SER A 175 -12.05 -12.70 -2.35
CA SER A 175 -12.18 -14.15 -2.10
C SER A 175 -13.15 -14.46 -0.99
#